data_d19bd8ad2a5e4ec301e46afed35b8a23
#
_entry.id   d19bd8ad2a5e4ec301e46afed35b8a23
#
_cell.length_a   1.000
_cell.length_b   1.000
_cell.length_c   1.000
_cell.angle_alpha   90.00
_cell.angle_beta   90.00
_cell.angle_gamma   90.00
#
_symmetry.space_group_name_H-M   'P 1'
#
loop_
_entity.id
_entity.type
_entity.pdbx_description
1 polymer ?
#
loop_
_entity_poly.entity_id
_entity_poly.type
_entity_poly.pdbx_seq_one_letter_code
_entity_poly.pdbx_strand_id
1 'polypeptide(L)'
;GIGLLGGAEESSVSQSQALFDVNLFGVMRMTNAVLPSMRRLGEGRIVNIGSILGLVPAPYSAHYSAVKHALEGYSESLDHEVRAFNIRISVIEPAFVRTVFDQNGFEPDSVMKVYDEARAGLEALLRDVMPKADLPDVVAKVVLRAATDRHPLRRYTAGKAARQVSMLRRFAPTGMFDKILRKQFRLPV
;
A
#
# COMPACT_ATOMS: atom_id res chain seq x y z
N GLY A 1 -8.81 -4.75 -0.65
CA GLY A 1 -7.56 -5.45 -0.33
C GLY A 1 -7.58 -5.97 1.09
N ILE A 2 -6.63 -6.81 1.40
CA ILE A 2 -6.46 -7.44 2.72
C ILE A 2 -5.04 -7.17 3.22
N GLY A 3 -4.85 -7.22 4.55
CA GLY A 3 -3.56 -7.06 5.23
C GLY A 3 -2.98 -8.39 5.70
N LEU A 4 -1.70 -8.38 6.05
CA LEU A 4 -1.00 -9.47 6.73
C LEU A 4 0.11 -8.84 7.57
N LEU A 5 0.02 -9.00 8.87
CA LEU A 5 0.97 -8.47 9.85
C LEU A 5 1.52 -9.60 10.73
N GLY A 6 2.84 -9.68 10.84
CA GLY A 6 3.54 -10.67 11.63
C GLY A 6 4.98 -10.85 11.15
N GLY A 7 5.74 -11.69 11.83
CA GLY A 7 7.06 -12.10 11.35
C GLY A 7 6.96 -12.75 9.97
N ALA A 8 7.91 -12.47 9.09
CA ALA A 8 7.83 -12.97 7.71
C ALA A 8 7.78 -14.51 7.63
N GLU A 9 8.48 -15.20 8.50
CA GLU A 9 8.50 -16.67 8.57
C GLU A 9 7.28 -17.28 9.29
N GLU A 10 6.44 -16.44 9.91
CA GLU A 10 5.19 -16.89 10.53
C GLU A 10 4.08 -17.15 9.52
N SER A 11 4.27 -16.73 8.28
CA SER A 11 3.30 -16.91 7.19
C SER A 11 3.85 -17.83 6.11
N SER A 12 3.07 -18.83 5.74
CA SER A 12 3.44 -19.73 4.65
C SER A 12 3.45 -19.02 3.29
N VAL A 13 4.16 -19.62 2.33
CA VAL A 13 4.13 -19.18 0.93
C VAL A 13 2.71 -19.21 0.38
N SER A 14 1.90 -20.21 0.76
CA SER A 14 0.49 -20.30 0.38
C SER A 14 -0.33 -19.11 0.86
N GLN A 15 -0.12 -18.67 2.11
CA GLN A 15 -0.77 -17.49 2.65
C GLN A 15 -0.33 -16.20 1.91
N SER A 16 0.96 -16.12 1.58
CA SER A 16 1.48 -15.03 0.74
C SER A 16 0.84 -15.01 -0.65
N GLN A 17 0.70 -16.18 -1.28
CA GLN A 17 0.03 -16.30 -2.59
C GLN A 17 -1.42 -15.83 -2.53
N ALA A 18 -2.17 -16.17 -1.47
CA ALA A 18 -3.54 -15.69 -1.27
C ALA A 18 -3.59 -14.16 -1.10
N LEU A 19 -2.62 -13.58 -0.38
CA LEU A 19 -2.48 -12.12 -0.25
C LEU A 19 -2.24 -11.46 -1.62
N PHE A 20 -1.34 -12.02 -2.43
CA PHE A 20 -1.03 -11.53 -3.78
C PHE A 20 -2.22 -11.71 -4.72
N ASP A 21 -2.98 -12.80 -4.58
CA ASP A 21 -4.15 -13.07 -5.43
C ASP A 21 -5.20 -11.96 -5.30
N VAL A 22 -5.46 -11.50 -4.08
CA VAL A 22 -6.41 -10.42 -3.84
C VAL A 22 -5.84 -9.06 -4.20
N ASN A 23 -4.64 -8.72 -3.68
CA ASN A 23 -4.12 -7.34 -3.72
C ASN A 23 -3.41 -6.98 -5.03
N LEU A 24 -2.94 -7.95 -5.82
CA LEU A 24 -2.25 -7.75 -7.09
C LEU A 24 -2.97 -8.41 -8.26
N PHE A 25 -3.14 -9.73 -8.23
CA PHE A 25 -3.73 -10.45 -9.37
C PHE A 25 -5.20 -10.10 -9.57
N GLY A 26 -5.94 -9.80 -8.48
CA GLY A 26 -7.29 -9.24 -8.56
C GLY A 26 -7.32 -7.90 -9.31
N VAL A 27 -6.36 -6.99 -9.03
CA VAL A 27 -6.22 -5.73 -9.76
C VAL A 27 -5.90 -5.97 -11.23
N MET A 28 -4.97 -6.90 -11.53
CA MET A 28 -4.64 -7.27 -12.92
C MET A 28 -5.86 -7.80 -13.69
N ARG A 29 -6.66 -8.69 -13.06
CA ARG A 29 -7.89 -9.23 -13.69
C ARG A 29 -8.89 -8.11 -14.01
N MET A 30 -9.15 -7.21 -13.05
CA MET A 30 -10.05 -6.08 -13.27
C MET A 30 -9.53 -5.13 -14.34
N THR A 31 -8.24 -4.82 -14.32
CA THR A 31 -7.59 -3.99 -15.32
C THR A 31 -7.74 -4.58 -16.72
N ASN A 32 -7.42 -5.87 -16.88
CA ASN A 32 -7.55 -6.55 -18.17
C ASN A 32 -9.00 -6.59 -18.68
N ALA A 33 -9.98 -6.66 -17.78
CA ALA A 33 -11.39 -6.66 -18.15
C ALA A 33 -11.87 -5.29 -18.66
N VAL A 34 -11.35 -4.17 -18.13
CA VAL A 34 -11.83 -2.82 -18.53
C VAL A 34 -11.01 -2.18 -19.65
N LEU A 35 -9.74 -2.52 -19.81
CA LEU A 35 -8.85 -1.93 -20.83
C LEU A 35 -9.37 -2.02 -22.27
N PRO A 36 -9.95 -3.14 -22.75
CA PRO A 36 -10.46 -3.22 -24.10
C PRO A 36 -11.55 -2.19 -24.41
N SER A 37 -12.42 -1.93 -23.44
CA SER A 37 -13.47 -0.91 -23.56
C SER A 37 -12.91 0.50 -23.53
N MET A 38 -11.99 0.79 -22.64
CA MET A 38 -11.31 2.09 -22.55
C MET A 38 -10.54 2.40 -23.83
N ARG A 39 -9.85 1.41 -24.43
CA ARG A 39 -9.16 1.60 -25.72
C ARG A 39 -10.14 1.92 -26.86
N ARG A 40 -11.31 1.27 -26.92
CA ARG A 40 -12.33 1.58 -27.95
C ARG A 40 -12.91 2.98 -27.79
N LEU A 41 -13.05 3.45 -26.52
CA LEU A 41 -13.52 4.81 -26.20
C LEU A 41 -12.46 5.89 -26.45
N GLY A 42 -11.17 5.51 -26.52
CA GLY A 42 -10.07 6.45 -26.64
C GLY A 42 -9.79 7.26 -25.38
N GLU A 43 -10.32 6.81 -24.25
CA GLU A 43 -10.07 7.41 -22.93
C GLU A 43 -10.30 6.42 -21.79
N GLY A 44 -9.66 6.66 -20.65
CA GLY A 44 -9.87 5.84 -19.45
C GLY A 44 -9.10 6.35 -18.25
N ARG A 45 -9.61 6.00 -17.05
CA ARG A 45 -8.94 6.26 -15.77
C ARG A 45 -9.04 5.01 -14.90
N ILE A 46 -7.89 4.50 -14.47
CA ILE A 46 -7.80 3.43 -13.49
C ILE A 46 -7.09 3.99 -12.26
N VAL A 47 -7.76 3.93 -11.13
CA VAL A 47 -7.23 4.43 -9.85
C VAL A 47 -7.07 3.25 -8.90
N ASN A 48 -5.84 2.81 -8.70
CA ASN A 48 -5.49 1.71 -7.81
C ASN A 48 -5.26 2.23 -6.38
N ILE A 49 -5.82 1.54 -5.39
CA ILE A 49 -5.55 1.86 -3.99
C ILE A 49 -4.31 1.08 -3.53
N GLY A 50 -3.19 1.78 -3.55
CA GLY A 50 -1.91 1.31 -3.05
C GLY A 50 -1.79 1.41 -1.52
N SER A 51 -0.63 1.81 -1.06
CA SER A 51 -0.30 2.13 0.32
C SER A 51 1.03 2.86 0.36
N ILE A 52 1.29 3.64 1.40
CA ILE A 52 2.64 4.12 1.68
C ILE A 52 3.65 2.96 1.82
N LEU A 53 3.18 1.76 2.18
CA LEU A 53 4.00 0.54 2.22
C LEU A 53 4.34 -0.01 0.82
N GLY A 54 3.85 0.59 -0.24
CA GLY A 54 4.35 0.40 -1.61
C GLY A 54 5.62 1.20 -1.92
N LEU A 55 5.98 2.19 -1.08
CA LEU A 55 7.19 3.00 -1.20
C LEU A 55 8.20 2.69 -0.10
N VAL A 56 7.73 2.31 1.08
CA VAL A 56 8.51 2.11 2.30
C VAL A 56 8.18 0.76 2.89
N PRO A 57 9.12 -0.18 2.96
CA PRO A 57 8.89 -1.44 3.67
C PRO A 57 8.80 -1.16 5.17
N ALA A 58 7.83 -1.78 5.85
CA ALA A 58 7.70 -1.72 7.28
C ALA A 58 8.05 -3.06 7.93
N PRO A 59 8.68 -3.06 9.10
CA PRO A 59 8.87 -4.27 9.91
C PRO A 59 7.53 -4.98 10.18
N TYR A 60 7.57 -6.29 10.24
CA TYR A 60 6.39 -7.15 10.45
C TYR A 60 5.26 -6.98 9.42
N SER A 61 5.61 -6.44 8.25
CA SER A 61 4.70 -6.26 7.11
C SER A 61 5.37 -6.69 5.80
N ALA A 62 6.30 -7.64 5.84
CA ALA A 62 7.14 -7.99 4.68
C ALA A 62 6.28 -8.41 3.47
N HIS A 63 5.32 -9.32 3.66
CA HIS A 63 4.45 -9.80 2.59
C HIS A 63 3.53 -8.69 2.05
N TYR A 64 2.96 -7.89 2.95
CA TYR A 64 2.10 -6.77 2.56
C TYR A 64 2.90 -5.66 1.85
N SER A 65 4.09 -5.33 2.35
CA SER A 65 4.98 -4.39 1.66
C SER A 65 5.37 -4.90 0.27
N ALA A 66 5.70 -6.19 0.15
CA ALA A 66 6.04 -6.81 -1.13
C ALA A 66 4.91 -6.68 -2.16
N VAL A 67 3.68 -7.03 -1.79
CA VAL A 67 2.54 -6.95 -2.72
C VAL A 67 2.20 -5.51 -3.09
N LYS A 68 2.37 -4.55 -2.16
CA LYS A 68 2.13 -3.13 -2.46
C LYS A 68 3.22 -2.52 -3.34
N HIS A 69 4.49 -2.90 -3.17
CA HIS A 69 5.56 -2.54 -4.10
C HIS A 69 5.33 -3.15 -5.50
N ALA A 70 4.86 -4.39 -5.57
CA ALA A 70 4.50 -5.02 -6.83
C ALA A 70 3.36 -4.27 -7.55
N LEU A 71 2.35 -3.81 -6.81
CA LEU A 71 1.26 -2.99 -7.34
C LEU A 71 1.75 -1.64 -7.90
N GLU A 72 2.70 -1.00 -7.21
CA GLU A 72 3.33 0.25 -7.71
C GLU A 72 4.04 0.00 -9.04
N GLY A 73 4.92 -1.00 -9.10
CA GLY A 73 5.66 -1.33 -10.32
C GLY A 73 4.74 -1.70 -11.47
N TYR A 74 3.73 -2.55 -11.23
CA TYR A 74 2.72 -2.91 -12.22
C TYR A 74 1.96 -1.68 -12.75
N SER A 75 1.49 -0.83 -11.86
CA SER A 75 0.67 0.34 -12.23
C SER A 75 1.48 1.38 -13.00
N GLU A 76 2.72 1.64 -12.60
CA GLU A 76 3.59 2.61 -13.27
C GLU A 76 4.00 2.12 -14.67
N SER A 77 4.36 0.85 -14.81
CA SER A 77 4.66 0.25 -16.12
C SER A 77 3.45 0.33 -17.05
N LEU A 78 2.29 -0.09 -16.58
CA LEU A 78 1.06 -0.07 -17.34
C LEU A 78 0.64 1.35 -17.78
N ASP A 79 0.83 2.38 -16.93
CA ASP A 79 0.54 3.78 -17.33
C ASP A 79 1.37 4.20 -18.56
N HIS A 80 2.61 3.73 -18.67
CA HIS A 80 3.42 4.01 -19.87
C HIS A 80 2.88 3.30 -21.11
N GLU A 81 2.44 2.05 -20.97
CA GLU A 81 1.95 1.24 -22.11
C GLU A 81 0.63 1.76 -22.68
N VAL A 82 -0.30 2.21 -21.82
CA VAL A 82 -1.66 2.59 -22.24
C VAL A 82 -1.85 4.08 -22.50
N ARG A 83 -0.83 4.88 -22.26
CA ARG A 83 -0.90 6.35 -22.42
C ARG A 83 -1.19 6.78 -23.86
N ALA A 84 -0.71 6.04 -24.85
CA ALA A 84 -0.99 6.27 -26.27
C ALA A 84 -2.48 6.17 -26.62
N PHE A 85 -3.27 5.49 -25.78
CA PHE A 85 -4.72 5.36 -25.93
C PHE A 85 -5.50 6.37 -25.05
N ASN A 86 -4.82 7.40 -24.53
CA ASN A 86 -5.40 8.39 -23.61
C ASN A 86 -5.97 7.74 -22.32
N ILE A 87 -5.41 6.59 -21.93
CA ILE A 87 -5.74 5.91 -20.66
C ILE A 87 -4.65 6.24 -19.64
N ARG A 88 -5.05 6.55 -18.42
CA ARG A 88 -4.12 6.87 -17.34
C ARG A 88 -4.35 5.96 -16.13
N ILE A 89 -3.24 5.54 -15.55
CA ILE A 89 -3.23 4.74 -14.32
C ILE A 89 -2.64 5.59 -13.20
N SER A 90 -3.33 5.63 -12.07
CA SER A 90 -2.86 6.33 -10.87
C SER A 90 -2.91 5.40 -9.66
N VAL A 91 -1.92 5.54 -8.77
CA VAL A 91 -1.91 4.83 -7.48
C VAL A 91 -2.13 5.86 -6.37
N ILE A 92 -3.06 5.58 -5.47
CA ILE A 92 -3.28 6.34 -4.26
C ILE A 92 -2.54 5.66 -3.12
N GLU A 93 -1.73 6.40 -2.41
CA GLU A 93 -0.82 5.92 -1.36
C GLU A 93 -1.26 6.46 0.01
N PRO A 94 -2.28 5.86 0.66
CA PRO A 94 -2.63 6.22 2.03
C PRO A 94 -1.62 5.65 3.04
N ALA A 95 -1.50 6.31 4.18
CA ALA A 95 -0.91 5.74 5.39
C ALA A 95 -2.01 5.03 6.20
N PHE A 96 -2.03 5.20 7.53
CA PHE A 96 -3.10 4.64 8.36
C PHE A 96 -4.43 5.37 8.13
N VAL A 97 -5.49 4.61 7.89
CA VAL A 97 -6.85 5.11 7.65
C VAL A 97 -7.84 4.32 8.51
N ARG A 98 -8.72 5.01 9.20
CA ARG A 98 -9.76 4.38 10.05
C ARG A 98 -10.83 3.71 9.19
N THR A 99 -10.65 2.42 8.93
CA THR A 99 -11.56 1.58 8.16
C THR A 99 -11.68 0.20 8.80
N VAL A 100 -12.52 -0.66 8.26
CA VAL A 100 -12.59 -2.09 8.61
C VAL A 100 -11.47 -2.93 7.99
N PHE A 101 -10.47 -2.31 7.38
CA PHE A 101 -9.36 -3.00 6.72
C PHE A 101 -8.61 -3.94 7.68
N ASP A 102 -8.36 -3.48 8.91
CA ASP A 102 -7.66 -4.28 9.92
C ASP A 102 -8.44 -5.53 10.36
N GLN A 103 -9.78 -5.51 10.20
CA GLN A 103 -10.64 -6.67 10.49
C GLN A 103 -10.64 -7.71 9.37
N ASN A 104 -10.20 -7.34 8.17
CA ASN A 104 -10.17 -8.19 6.98
C ASN A 104 -8.75 -8.72 6.69
N GLY A 105 -7.80 -8.55 7.60
CA GLY A 105 -6.43 -9.06 7.46
C GLY A 105 -6.33 -10.56 7.72
N PHE A 106 -5.26 -11.16 7.21
CA PHE A 106 -4.88 -12.51 7.61
C PHE A 106 -4.10 -12.47 8.92
N GLU A 107 -4.40 -13.40 9.81
CA GLU A 107 -3.49 -13.76 10.90
C GLU A 107 -2.41 -14.69 10.35
N PRO A 108 -1.14 -14.57 10.80
CA PRO A 108 -0.10 -15.53 10.43
C PRO A 108 -0.50 -16.96 10.76
N ASP A 109 -0.26 -17.89 9.85
CA ASP A 109 -0.67 -19.30 10.01
C ASP A 109 0.25 -20.14 10.92
N SER A 110 1.40 -19.57 11.34
CA SER A 110 2.37 -20.24 12.21
C SER A 110 2.99 -19.28 13.23
N VAL A 111 2.18 -18.82 14.18
CA VAL A 111 2.62 -17.85 15.20
C VAL A 111 3.76 -18.41 16.07
N MET A 112 4.87 -17.66 16.19
CA MET A 112 6.08 -18.05 16.88
C MET A 112 6.35 -17.17 18.12
N LYS A 113 6.64 -17.81 19.26
CA LYS A 113 6.92 -17.10 20.53
C LYS A 113 8.08 -16.11 20.44
N VAL A 114 9.06 -16.36 19.57
CA VAL A 114 10.22 -15.46 19.39
C VAL A 114 9.80 -14.06 18.93
N TYR A 115 8.62 -13.91 18.36
CA TYR A 115 8.07 -12.63 17.90
C TYR A 115 7.02 -12.00 18.84
N ASP A 116 6.74 -12.61 20.00
CA ASP A 116 5.70 -12.10 20.91
C ASP A 116 5.98 -10.66 21.38
N GLU A 117 7.22 -10.35 21.75
CA GLU A 117 7.60 -8.99 22.15
C GLU A 117 7.43 -7.98 21.01
N ALA A 118 7.85 -8.33 19.82
CA ALA A 118 7.73 -7.50 18.63
C ALA A 118 6.26 -7.30 18.24
N ARG A 119 5.45 -8.35 18.35
CA ARG A 119 4.00 -8.31 18.11
C ARG A 119 3.31 -7.37 19.10
N ALA A 120 3.61 -7.48 20.39
CA ALA A 120 3.11 -6.57 21.42
C ALA A 120 3.52 -5.11 21.15
N GLY A 121 4.74 -4.89 20.67
CA GLY A 121 5.22 -3.56 20.22
C GLY A 121 4.43 -2.99 19.05
N LEU A 122 4.15 -3.83 18.03
CA LEU A 122 3.34 -3.44 16.87
C LEU A 122 1.89 -3.14 17.27
N GLU A 123 1.27 -3.96 18.12
CA GLU A 123 -0.07 -3.71 18.63
C GLU A 123 -0.14 -2.41 19.44
N ALA A 124 0.87 -2.12 20.26
CA ALA A 124 0.97 -0.87 20.98
C ALA A 124 1.09 0.33 20.04
N LEU A 125 1.89 0.22 18.98
CA LEU A 125 1.99 1.24 17.93
C LEU A 125 0.62 1.47 17.27
N LEU A 126 -0.09 0.41 16.88
CA LEU A 126 -1.41 0.53 16.24
C LEU A 126 -2.43 1.16 17.18
N ARG A 127 -2.46 0.79 18.48
CA ARG A 127 -3.31 1.44 19.50
C ARG A 127 -3.05 2.95 19.61
N ASP A 128 -1.80 3.39 19.46
CA ASP A 128 -1.43 4.80 19.56
C ASP A 128 -1.75 5.59 18.27
N VAL A 129 -1.65 4.96 17.11
CA VAL A 129 -1.76 5.61 15.80
C VAL A 129 -3.19 5.60 15.27
N MET A 130 -3.92 4.50 15.41
CA MET A 130 -5.25 4.35 14.81
C MET A 130 -6.28 5.39 15.26
N PRO A 131 -6.33 5.84 16.52
CA PRO A 131 -7.23 6.92 16.92
C PRO A 131 -6.96 8.27 16.22
N LYS A 132 -5.73 8.47 15.76
CA LYS A 132 -5.26 9.70 15.07
C LYS A 132 -5.17 9.53 13.55
N ALA A 133 -5.47 8.34 13.04
CA ALA A 133 -5.40 8.02 11.63
C ALA A 133 -6.42 8.83 10.82
N ASP A 134 -6.11 9.04 9.54
CA ASP A 134 -6.98 9.76 8.63
C ASP A 134 -8.36 9.07 8.48
N LEU A 135 -9.39 9.88 8.21
CA LEU A 135 -10.71 9.34 7.86
C LEU A 135 -10.73 8.90 6.38
N PRO A 136 -11.60 7.94 6.00
CA PRO A 136 -11.75 7.51 4.60
C PRO A 136 -11.97 8.65 3.60
N ASP A 137 -12.63 9.74 4.02
CA ASP A 137 -12.87 10.93 3.20
C ASP A 137 -11.59 11.57 2.68
N VAL A 138 -10.48 11.49 3.41
CA VAL A 138 -9.18 11.99 2.96
C VAL A 138 -8.73 11.24 1.72
N VAL A 139 -8.89 9.91 1.72
CA VAL A 139 -8.56 9.06 0.58
C VAL A 139 -9.54 9.29 -0.57
N ALA A 140 -10.84 9.35 -0.28
CA ALA A 140 -11.89 9.56 -1.29
C ALA A 140 -11.69 10.87 -2.08
N LYS A 141 -11.33 11.96 -1.41
CA LYS A 141 -11.01 13.24 -2.06
C LYS A 141 -9.81 13.13 -3.02
N VAL A 142 -8.79 12.34 -2.65
CA VAL A 142 -7.62 12.12 -3.51
C VAL A 142 -7.98 11.23 -4.70
N VAL A 143 -8.82 10.20 -4.49
CA VAL A 143 -9.36 9.36 -5.57
C VAL A 143 -10.15 10.21 -6.58
N LEU A 144 -11.06 11.06 -6.09
CA LEU A 144 -11.83 11.95 -6.95
C LEU A 144 -10.90 12.85 -7.78
N ARG A 145 -9.90 13.45 -7.13
CA ARG A 145 -8.91 14.26 -7.83
C ARG A 145 -8.18 13.46 -8.92
N ALA A 146 -7.66 12.27 -8.61
CA ALA A 146 -6.95 11.43 -9.57
C ALA A 146 -7.84 11.04 -10.77
N ALA A 147 -9.14 10.80 -10.51
CA ALA A 147 -10.11 10.44 -11.54
C ALA A 147 -10.49 11.61 -12.46
N THR A 148 -10.53 12.85 -11.95
CA THR A 148 -11.06 14.01 -12.67
C THR A 148 -10.00 15.01 -13.15
N ASP A 149 -8.75 14.88 -12.70
CA ASP A 149 -7.65 15.77 -13.10
C ASP A 149 -7.39 15.64 -14.63
N ARG A 150 -7.22 16.77 -15.29
CA ARG A 150 -6.88 16.80 -16.74
C ARG A 150 -5.51 16.17 -17.01
N HIS A 151 -4.57 16.33 -16.08
CA HIS A 151 -3.22 15.78 -16.14
C HIS A 151 -2.92 14.98 -14.88
N PRO A 152 -3.52 13.77 -14.73
CA PRO A 152 -3.38 13.00 -13.51
C PRO A 152 -1.92 12.56 -13.28
N LEU A 153 -1.50 12.62 -12.04
CA LEU A 153 -0.22 12.10 -11.61
C LEU A 153 -0.28 10.56 -11.54
N ARG A 154 0.86 9.91 -11.65
CA ARG A 154 0.95 8.45 -11.47
C ARG A 154 0.76 8.03 -10.01
N ARG A 155 1.18 8.91 -9.08
CA ARG A 155 1.12 8.65 -7.63
C ARG A 155 0.54 9.84 -6.89
N TYR A 156 -0.32 9.52 -5.92
CA TYR A 156 -0.93 10.50 -5.02
C TYR A 156 -0.83 10.01 -3.57
N THR A 157 -0.02 10.66 -2.76
CA THR A 157 -0.05 10.41 -1.32
C THR A 157 -1.38 10.93 -0.74
N ALA A 158 -2.07 10.13 0.05
CA ALA A 158 -3.30 10.51 0.72
C ALA A 158 -3.06 10.74 2.22
N GLY A 159 -3.28 11.97 2.66
CA GLY A 159 -3.09 12.40 4.04
C GLY A 159 -1.71 12.97 4.35
N LYS A 160 -1.63 13.62 5.52
CA LYS A 160 -0.40 14.30 5.97
C LYS A 160 0.71 13.31 6.27
N ALA A 161 0.38 12.22 6.96
CA ALA A 161 1.36 11.20 7.34
C ALA A 161 1.98 10.52 6.12
N ALA A 162 1.17 10.14 5.12
CA ALA A 162 1.66 9.54 3.88
C ALA A 162 2.62 10.48 3.14
N ARG A 163 2.27 11.77 3.05
CA ARG A 163 3.14 12.77 2.42
C ARG A 163 4.47 12.93 3.15
N GLN A 164 4.45 13.00 4.48
CA GLN A 164 5.68 13.13 5.28
C GLN A 164 6.60 11.92 5.11
N VAL A 165 6.06 10.71 5.16
CA VAL A 165 6.84 9.46 4.98
C VAL A 165 7.41 9.37 3.57
N SER A 166 6.63 9.70 2.54
CA SER A 166 7.09 9.72 1.14
C SER A 166 8.24 10.71 0.94
N MET A 167 8.13 11.93 1.49
CA MET A 167 9.20 12.94 1.43
C MET A 167 10.44 12.49 2.19
N LEU A 168 10.27 11.93 3.39
CA LEU A 168 11.38 11.41 4.18
C LEU A 168 12.11 10.29 3.41
N ARG A 169 11.38 9.33 2.84
CA ARG A 169 11.97 8.25 2.03
C ARG A 169 12.76 8.78 0.84
N ARG A 170 12.27 9.84 0.20
CA ARG A 170 12.90 10.40 -1.00
C ARG A 170 14.19 11.16 -0.71
N PHE A 171 14.27 11.87 0.41
CA PHE A 171 15.35 12.83 0.66
C PHE A 171 16.25 12.49 1.84
N ALA A 172 15.81 11.61 2.77
CA ALA A 172 16.66 11.23 3.89
C ALA A 172 17.72 10.22 3.46
N PRO A 173 18.96 10.34 3.97
CA PRO A 173 19.96 9.30 3.83
C PRO A 173 19.45 7.95 4.38
N THR A 174 19.78 6.85 3.71
CA THR A 174 19.28 5.51 4.03
C THR A 174 19.44 5.14 5.52
N GLY A 175 20.61 5.38 6.10
CA GLY A 175 20.87 5.07 7.51
C GLY A 175 20.06 5.92 8.50
N MET A 176 19.73 7.17 8.14
CA MET A 176 18.85 8.01 8.95
C MET A 176 17.39 7.49 8.86
N PHE A 177 16.96 7.15 7.66
CA PHE A 177 15.63 6.59 7.45
C PHE A 177 15.45 5.27 8.23
N ASP A 178 16.44 4.38 8.17
CA ASP A 178 16.43 3.10 8.91
C ASP A 178 16.29 3.32 10.42
N LYS A 179 17.10 4.21 11.00
CA LYS A 179 17.01 4.55 12.43
C LYS A 179 15.62 5.07 12.83
N ILE A 180 15.02 5.95 12.00
CA ILE A 180 13.69 6.50 12.25
C ILE A 180 12.66 5.38 12.21
N LEU A 181 12.72 4.50 11.21
CA LEU A 181 11.81 3.39 11.05
C LEU A 181 11.90 2.41 12.23
N ARG A 182 13.10 1.98 12.62
CA ARG A 182 13.33 1.10 13.77
C ARG A 182 12.79 1.71 15.07
N LYS A 183 13.05 3.00 15.30
CA LYS A 183 12.52 3.72 16.45
C LYS A 183 10.99 3.76 16.46
N GLN A 184 10.37 4.03 15.31
CA GLN A 184 8.91 4.08 15.19
C GLN A 184 8.26 2.73 15.50
N PHE A 185 8.88 1.64 15.04
CA PHE A 185 8.43 0.27 15.28
C PHE A 185 8.95 -0.34 16.60
N ARG A 186 9.61 0.47 17.44
CA ARG A 186 10.15 0.05 18.75
C ARG A 186 11.11 -1.15 18.67
N LEU A 187 11.83 -1.26 17.55
CA LEU A 187 12.82 -2.30 17.35
C LEU A 187 14.14 -1.95 18.05
N PRO A 188 14.93 -2.95 18.50
CA PRO A 188 16.28 -2.72 18.99
C PRO A 188 17.11 -1.94 17.96
N VAL A 189 17.84 -0.94 18.41
CA VAL A 189 18.67 -0.06 17.53
C VAL A 189 20.06 -0.66 17.39
#